data_ee3f109e0c5794be78809b53002ba00a
#
_entry.id   ee3f109e0c5794be78809b53002ba00a
#
_cell.length_a   1.000
_cell.length_b   1.000
_cell.length_c   1.000
_cell.angle_alpha   90.00
_cell.angle_beta   90.00
_cell.angle_gamma   90.00
#
_symmetry.space_group_name_H-M   'P 1'
#
loop_
_entity.id
_entity.type
_entity.pdbx_description
1 polymer ?
#
loop_
_entity_poly.entity_id
_entity_poly.type
_entity_poly.pdbx_seq_one_letter_code
_entity_poly.pdbx_strand_id
1 'polypeptide(L)'
;DACFNNMSGITSQSALNSIVAALKHTDRDTGLNLDHIQEIADYWDDVRPIYSQFESGLKSGTAEVYKYEIPGGQYSNLRSQVESFGLGHKFREVKEMYMKVNFMMGDIVKVTPSSKMVGDLAIFMVKNELTPENIVEKGRDLAYPDSVVSYFEGMMGQPEGGFSTDLQQIVLKGKEPITCRPGELLPPVNFEEIHSAIEKKHGFRPDKKDMLSYALYPKVFDEYIAFKKQYGDFSRMESPLFFEGLKKGVPAEVELSEGKTYIIQLVQIGKLNNEGERHVIFEVNGNRREVTVPDTTYRSEKTVAVTRLADAGNPGELGASIPGTVFR
;
A
#
# COMPACT_ATOMS: atom_id res chain seq x y z
N ASP A 1 -7.83 16.08 16.47
CA ASP A 1 -7.36 16.16 15.07
C ASP A 1 -8.55 16.36 14.13
N ALA A 2 -8.36 17.08 13.02
CA ALA A 2 -9.37 17.36 12.01
C ALA A 2 -8.72 17.53 10.63
N CYS A 3 -9.49 17.37 9.55
CA CYS A 3 -9.07 17.57 8.17
C CYS A 3 -9.95 18.63 7.50
N PHE A 4 -9.44 19.30 6.46
CA PHE A 4 -10.27 20.13 5.61
C PHE A 4 -11.47 19.34 5.10
N ASN A 5 -12.62 20.01 4.91
CA ASN A 5 -13.90 19.34 4.65
C ASN A 5 -13.84 18.29 3.55
N ASN A 6 -13.27 18.63 2.40
CA ASN A 6 -13.17 17.75 1.24
C ASN A 6 -12.15 16.61 1.39
N MET A 7 -11.29 16.66 2.42
CA MET A 7 -10.37 15.57 2.77
C MET A 7 -10.77 14.84 4.06
N SER A 8 -11.94 15.17 4.62
CA SER A 8 -12.44 14.67 5.89
C SER A 8 -13.40 13.48 5.76
N GLY A 9 -13.79 12.91 6.89
CA GLY A 9 -14.75 11.82 6.95
C GLY A 9 -14.20 10.50 6.40
N ILE A 10 -15.08 9.58 6.04
CA ILE A 10 -14.77 8.25 5.51
C ILE A 10 -13.80 7.49 6.44
N THR A 11 -12.50 7.43 6.10
CA THR A 11 -11.42 6.83 6.91
C THR A 11 -10.43 7.88 7.43
N SER A 12 -10.73 9.17 7.22
CA SER A 12 -9.94 10.31 7.68
C SER A 12 -10.48 10.87 9.00
N GLN A 13 -10.18 12.12 9.31
CA GLN A 13 -10.58 12.80 10.53
C GLN A 13 -11.87 13.61 10.32
N SER A 14 -12.39 14.20 11.39
CA SER A 14 -13.58 15.06 11.35
C SER A 14 -13.35 16.32 10.51
N ALA A 15 -14.43 16.86 9.96
CA ALA A 15 -14.41 18.05 9.09
C ALA A 15 -14.05 19.33 9.88
N LEU A 16 -12.86 19.88 9.63
CA LEU A 16 -12.33 21.08 10.30
C LEU A 16 -13.24 22.29 10.11
N ASN A 17 -13.62 22.61 8.87
CA ASN A 17 -14.45 23.77 8.57
C ASN A 17 -15.79 23.71 9.34
N SER A 18 -16.39 22.52 9.42
CA SER A 18 -17.64 22.31 10.16
C SER A 18 -17.45 22.46 11.67
N ILE A 19 -16.35 21.97 12.22
CA ILE A 19 -16.02 22.12 13.65
C ILE A 19 -15.80 23.58 13.99
N VAL A 20 -15.00 24.31 13.19
CA VAL A 20 -14.74 25.73 13.41
C VAL A 20 -16.04 26.54 13.36
N ALA A 21 -16.89 26.29 12.36
CA ALA A 21 -18.18 26.97 12.25
C ALA A 21 -19.12 26.66 13.43
N ALA A 22 -19.18 25.40 13.87
CA ALA A 22 -20.04 24.98 14.97
C ALA A 22 -19.61 25.54 16.33
N LEU A 23 -18.32 25.73 16.54
CA LEU A 23 -17.76 26.26 17.80
C LEU A 23 -17.68 27.77 17.84
N LYS A 24 -17.90 28.46 16.72
CA LYS A 24 -17.85 29.92 16.63
C LYS A 24 -18.82 30.55 17.64
N HIS A 25 -18.35 31.55 18.35
CA HIS A 25 -19.11 32.26 19.39
C HIS A 25 -19.47 31.43 20.63
N THR A 26 -18.82 30.29 20.84
CA THR A 26 -18.92 29.51 22.08
C THR A 26 -17.66 29.68 22.95
N ASP A 27 -17.67 29.18 24.16
CA ASP A 27 -16.49 29.16 25.05
C ASP A 27 -15.34 28.30 24.49
N ARG A 28 -15.60 27.53 23.42
CA ARG A 28 -14.64 26.68 22.73
C ARG A 28 -14.31 27.20 21.34
N ASP A 29 -14.61 28.46 21.06
CA ASP A 29 -14.23 29.08 19.77
C ASP A 29 -12.74 28.89 19.51
N THR A 30 -12.41 28.36 18.34
CA THR A 30 -11.03 28.01 17.98
C THR A 30 -10.19 29.24 17.62
N GLY A 31 -10.80 30.39 17.36
CA GLY A 31 -10.15 31.58 16.86
C GLY A 31 -9.60 31.48 15.43
N LEU A 32 -9.84 30.35 14.75
CA LEU A 32 -9.40 30.13 13.36
C LEU A 32 -10.26 30.93 12.38
N ASN A 33 -9.60 31.50 11.35
CA ASN A 33 -10.28 32.22 10.29
C ASN A 33 -10.93 31.24 9.30
N LEU A 34 -12.26 31.21 9.26
CA LEU A 34 -13.01 30.28 8.43
C LEU A 34 -12.81 30.54 6.92
N ASP A 35 -12.62 31.80 6.51
CA ASP A 35 -12.41 32.14 5.12
C ASP A 35 -11.07 31.58 4.60
N HIS A 36 -9.99 31.73 5.38
CA HIS A 36 -8.70 31.13 5.03
C HIS A 36 -8.76 29.59 4.98
N ILE A 37 -9.51 28.97 5.91
CA ILE A 37 -9.71 27.52 5.90
C ILE A 37 -10.48 27.09 4.65
N GLN A 38 -11.45 27.90 4.21
CA GLN A 38 -12.22 27.63 3.01
C GLN A 38 -11.38 27.76 1.74
N GLU A 39 -10.54 28.80 1.62
CA GLU A 39 -9.61 28.95 0.49
C GLU A 39 -8.71 27.71 0.32
N ILE A 40 -8.20 27.17 1.44
CA ILE A 40 -7.38 25.95 1.41
C ILE A 40 -8.24 24.73 1.03
N ALA A 41 -9.48 24.67 1.52
CA ALA A 41 -10.39 23.58 1.17
C ALA A 41 -10.75 23.59 -0.32
N ASP A 42 -10.99 24.77 -0.91
CA ASP A 42 -11.28 24.93 -2.34
C ASP A 42 -10.09 24.46 -3.20
N TYR A 43 -8.85 24.79 -2.81
CA TYR A 43 -7.66 24.25 -3.47
C TYR A 43 -7.64 22.72 -3.46
N TRP A 44 -7.94 22.08 -2.32
CA TRP A 44 -7.97 20.63 -2.24
C TRP A 44 -9.16 20.01 -2.98
N ASP A 45 -10.25 20.75 -3.15
CA ASP A 45 -11.39 20.31 -3.97
C ASP A 45 -11.01 20.17 -5.45
N ASP A 46 -10.20 21.12 -5.94
CA ASP A 46 -9.65 21.07 -7.30
C ASP A 46 -8.60 19.97 -7.49
N VAL A 47 -7.78 19.72 -6.46
CA VAL A 47 -6.67 18.75 -6.52
C VAL A 47 -7.14 17.31 -6.34
N ARG A 48 -8.11 17.06 -5.45
CA ARG A 48 -8.55 15.72 -5.08
C ARG A 48 -8.96 14.83 -6.26
N PRO A 49 -9.69 15.31 -7.28
CA PRO A 49 -10.06 14.47 -8.43
C PRO A 49 -8.85 13.89 -9.18
N ILE A 50 -7.72 14.60 -9.21
CA ILE A 50 -6.47 14.15 -9.87
C ILE A 50 -5.96 12.85 -9.21
N TYR A 51 -6.20 12.69 -7.90
CA TYR A 51 -5.76 11.55 -7.09
C TYR A 51 -6.88 10.53 -6.83
N SER A 52 -8.01 10.62 -7.54
CA SER A 52 -9.20 9.77 -7.30
C SER A 52 -8.92 8.27 -7.38
N GLN A 53 -7.93 7.84 -8.15
CA GLN A 53 -7.51 6.43 -8.25
C GLN A 53 -6.95 5.85 -6.93
N PHE A 54 -6.55 6.70 -6.00
CA PHE A 54 -6.05 6.29 -4.67
C PHE A 54 -7.15 6.27 -3.60
N GLU A 55 -8.38 6.66 -3.94
CA GLU A 55 -9.49 6.63 -3.01
C GLU A 55 -9.94 5.19 -2.74
N SER A 56 -10.34 4.93 -1.49
CA SER A 56 -10.81 3.61 -1.05
C SER A 56 -12.14 3.16 -1.67
N GLY A 57 -12.81 4.03 -2.44
CA GLY A 57 -14.14 3.79 -3.01
C GLY A 57 -15.28 3.77 -1.99
N LEU A 58 -15.03 4.10 -0.73
CA LEU A 58 -16.06 4.31 0.28
C LEU A 58 -16.80 5.61 0.00
N LYS A 59 -18.12 5.58 0.14
CA LYS A 59 -18.99 6.74 -0.18
C LYS A 59 -19.43 7.52 1.05
N SER A 60 -19.29 6.94 2.23
CA SER A 60 -19.66 7.58 3.50
C SER A 60 -18.80 7.11 4.64
N GLY A 61 -18.67 7.94 5.67
CA GLY A 61 -18.13 7.52 6.95
C GLY A 61 -19.07 6.53 7.66
N THR A 62 -18.52 5.75 8.57
CA THR A 62 -19.25 4.79 9.39
C THR A 62 -18.86 4.92 10.86
N ALA A 63 -19.69 4.42 11.77
CA ALA A 63 -19.35 4.29 13.18
C ALA A 63 -18.66 2.95 13.51
N GLU A 64 -18.20 2.23 12.50
CA GLU A 64 -17.60 0.90 12.67
C GLU A 64 -16.31 0.92 13.50
N VAL A 65 -15.62 2.06 13.55
CA VAL A 65 -14.46 2.24 14.45
C VAL A 65 -14.79 1.92 15.91
N TYR A 66 -15.99 2.26 16.36
CA TYR A 66 -16.45 1.96 17.73
C TYR A 66 -16.83 0.49 17.94
N LYS A 67 -17.02 -0.27 16.85
CA LYS A 67 -17.38 -1.69 16.91
C LYS A 67 -16.17 -2.59 16.67
N TYR A 68 -15.40 -2.32 15.65
CA TYR A 68 -14.31 -3.19 15.21
C TYR A 68 -12.93 -2.66 15.59
N GLU A 69 -12.86 -1.40 16.04
CA GLU A 69 -11.65 -0.71 16.48
C GLU A 69 -10.55 -0.63 15.43
N ILE A 70 -10.92 -0.65 14.15
CA ILE A 70 -9.98 -0.54 13.04
C ILE A 70 -9.69 0.95 12.80
N PRO A 71 -8.44 1.42 12.95
CA PRO A 71 -8.08 2.80 12.62
C PRO A 71 -8.36 3.13 11.16
N GLY A 72 -8.72 4.38 10.85
CA GLY A 72 -9.17 4.78 9.52
C GLY A 72 -8.21 4.43 8.39
N GLY A 73 -6.91 4.75 8.52
CA GLY A 73 -5.89 4.37 7.53
C GLY A 73 -5.74 2.86 7.38
N GLN A 74 -5.82 2.11 8.49
CA GLN A 74 -5.78 0.66 8.44
C GLN A 74 -7.03 0.07 7.79
N TYR A 75 -8.20 0.69 7.96
CA TYR A 75 -9.44 0.24 7.31
C TYR A 75 -9.30 0.24 5.78
N SER A 76 -8.78 1.33 5.20
CA SER A 76 -8.55 1.44 3.76
C SER A 76 -7.55 0.39 3.26
N ASN A 77 -6.43 0.22 3.96
CA ASN A 77 -5.40 -0.75 3.62
C ASN A 77 -5.92 -2.19 3.75
N LEU A 78 -6.61 -2.51 4.84
CA LEU A 78 -7.18 -3.84 5.07
C LEU A 78 -8.17 -4.23 3.98
N ARG A 79 -9.02 -3.29 3.53
CA ARG A 79 -9.96 -3.52 2.46
C ARG A 79 -9.25 -3.88 1.16
N SER A 80 -8.27 -3.08 0.73
CA SER A 80 -7.48 -3.35 -0.47
C SER A 80 -6.74 -4.70 -0.39
N GLN A 81 -6.18 -5.04 0.76
CA GLN A 81 -5.53 -6.33 0.98
C GLN A 81 -6.50 -7.50 0.85
N VAL A 82 -7.66 -7.42 1.50
CA VAL A 82 -8.69 -8.48 1.46
C VAL A 82 -9.20 -8.68 0.02
N GLU A 83 -9.40 -7.60 -0.74
CA GLU A 83 -9.75 -7.65 -2.15
C GLU A 83 -8.66 -8.29 -3.00
N SER A 84 -7.39 -7.94 -2.79
CA SER A 84 -6.25 -8.52 -3.52
C SER A 84 -6.06 -10.01 -3.28
N PHE A 85 -6.46 -10.52 -2.11
CA PHE A 85 -6.47 -11.95 -1.80
C PHE A 85 -7.72 -12.69 -2.31
N GLY A 86 -8.63 -12.00 -3.02
CA GLY A 86 -9.88 -12.60 -3.49
C GLY A 86 -10.92 -12.83 -2.38
N LEU A 87 -10.69 -12.27 -1.20
CA LEU A 87 -11.56 -12.42 -0.02
C LEU A 87 -12.52 -11.23 0.19
N GLY A 88 -12.73 -10.39 -0.82
CA GLY A 88 -13.61 -9.22 -0.72
C GLY A 88 -15.01 -9.54 -0.19
N HIS A 89 -15.55 -10.69 -0.55
CA HIS A 89 -16.84 -11.20 -0.05
C HIS A 89 -16.83 -11.55 1.46
N LYS A 90 -15.65 -11.78 2.05
CA LYS A 90 -15.44 -12.06 3.49
C LYS A 90 -14.99 -10.84 4.28
N PHE A 91 -15.01 -9.63 3.73
CA PHE A 91 -14.51 -8.44 4.42
C PHE A 91 -15.19 -8.20 5.77
N ARG A 92 -16.49 -8.54 5.90
CA ARG A 92 -17.20 -8.46 7.18
C ARG A 92 -16.60 -9.41 8.23
N GLU A 93 -16.31 -10.65 7.85
CA GLU A 93 -15.69 -11.65 8.72
C GLU A 93 -14.28 -11.18 9.16
N VAL A 94 -13.52 -10.59 8.23
CA VAL A 94 -12.19 -10.05 8.54
C VAL A 94 -12.27 -8.89 9.54
N LYS A 95 -13.26 -7.99 9.45
CA LYS A 95 -13.45 -6.93 10.44
C LYS A 95 -13.78 -7.48 11.83
N GLU A 96 -14.65 -8.47 11.89
CA GLU A 96 -14.99 -9.16 13.15
C GLU A 96 -13.78 -9.89 13.73
N MET A 97 -13.01 -10.55 12.88
CA MET A 97 -11.78 -11.22 13.29
C MET A 97 -10.71 -10.22 13.74
N TYR A 98 -10.58 -9.04 13.11
CA TYR A 98 -9.66 -7.98 13.52
C TYR A 98 -9.86 -7.59 15.00
N MET A 99 -11.11 -7.37 15.40
CA MET A 99 -11.45 -7.08 16.79
C MET A 99 -11.07 -8.26 17.71
N LYS A 100 -11.43 -9.49 17.33
CA LYS A 100 -11.11 -10.69 18.13
C LYS A 100 -9.61 -10.89 18.27
N VAL A 101 -8.84 -10.67 17.20
CA VAL A 101 -7.38 -10.73 17.23
C VAL A 101 -6.82 -9.67 18.18
N ASN A 102 -7.32 -8.44 18.15
CA ASN A 102 -6.85 -7.41 19.06
C ASN A 102 -7.06 -7.81 20.53
N PHE A 103 -8.23 -8.32 20.89
CA PHE A 103 -8.48 -8.84 22.24
C PHE A 103 -7.58 -10.03 22.59
N MET A 104 -7.39 -10.96 21.67
CA MET A 104 -6.51 -12.12 21.84
C MET A 104 -5.04 -11.71 22.08
N MET A 105 -4.62 -10.56 21.52
CA MET A 105 -3.27 -10.00 21.68
C MET A 105 -3.12 -9.14 22.95
N GLY A 106 -4.16 -9.00 23.78
CA GLY A 106 -4.14 -8.21 25.01
C GLY A 106 -4.59 -6.76 24.83
N ASP A 107 -5.45 -6.50 23.84
CA ASP A 107 -6.00 -5.17 23.54
C ASP A 107 -4.90 -4.12 23.31
N ILE A 108 -3.99 -4.44 22.43
CA ILE A 108 -2.81 -3.62 22.14
C ILE A 108 -3.18 -2.29 21.46
N VAL A 109 -2.32 -1.28 21.65
CA VAL A 109 -2.46 -0.01 20.96
C VAL A 109 -2.26 -0.21 19.46
N LYS A 110 -3.30 0.16 18.70
CA LYS A 110 -3.34 0.00 17.23
C LYS A 110 -2.84 1.25 16.52
N VAL A 111 -1.54 1.35 16.40
CA VAL A 111 -0.83 2.37 15.63
C VAL A 111 0.18 1.66 14.72
N THR A 112 0.58 2.28 13.61
CA THR A 112 1.58 1.68 12.72
C THR A 112 2.89 1.38 13.48
N PRO A 113 3.42 0.14 13.44
CA PRO A 113 3.06 -1.00 12.57
C PRO A 113 2.07 -2.02 13.18
N SER A 114 1.68 -1.90 14.45
CA SER A 114 0.86 -2.91 15.14
C SER A 114 -0.52 -3.11 14.52
N SER A 115 -1.16 -2.03 14.05
CA SER A 115 -2.45 -2.12 13.35
C SER A 115 -2.39 -2.97 12.07
N LYS A 116 -1.27 -2.92 11.35
CA LYS A 116 -1.03 -3.78 10.18
C LYS A 116 -0.89 -5.23 10.61
N MET A 117 -0.12 -5.51 11.64
CA MET A 117 0.07 -6.88 12.17
C MET A 117 -1.26 -7.51 12.58
N VAL A 118 -2.12 -6.78 13.30
CA VAL A 118 -3.46 -7.25 13.68
C VAL A 118 -4.29 -7.56 12.42
N GLY A 119 -4.23 -6.72 11.40
CA GLY A 119 -4.90 -6.94 10.12
C GLY A 119 -4.40 -8.18 9.38
N ASP A 120 -3.09 -8.34 9.29
CA ASP A 120 -2.47 -9.49 8.63
C ASP A 120 -2.84 -10.81 9.34
N LEU A 121 -2.85 -10.82 10.68
CA LEU A 121 -3.28 -11.99 11.46
C LEU A 121 -4.78 -12.25 11.30
N ALA A 122 -5.62 -11.22 11.25
CA ALA A 122 -7.06 -11.39 11.04
C ALA A 122 -7.36 -12.02 9.67
N ILE A 123 -6.71 -11.53 8.60
CA ILE A 123 -6.83 -12.12 7.25
C ILE A 123 -6.34 -13.56 7.26
N PHE A 124 -5.19 -13.82 7.88
CA PHE A 124 -4.63 -15.17 7.99
C PHE A 124 -5.59 -16.13 8.68
N MET A 125 -6.18 -15.72 9.81
CA MET A 125 -7.14 -16.55 10.55
C MET A 125 -8.41 -16.83 9.75
N VAL A 126 -9.00 -15.82 9.09
CA VAL A 126 -10.19 -16.01 8.25
C VAL A 126 -9.90 -16.94 7.07
N LYS A 127 -8.72 -16.80 6.45
CA LYS A 127 -8.31 -17.64 5.32
C LYS A 127 -8.13 -19.11 5.69
N ASN A 128 -7.58 -19.37 6.88
CA ASN A 128 -7.29 -20.70 7.37
C ASN A 128 -8.38 -21.26 8.31
N GLU A 129 -9.56 -20.61 8.37
CA GLU A 129 -10.70 -21.01 9.19
C GLU A 129 -10.34 -21.18 10.68
N LEU A 130 -9.45 -20.29 11.17
CA LEU A 130 -9.01 -20.26 12.55
C LEU A 130 -9.91 -19.34 13.39
N THR A 131 -10.03 -19.68 14.68
CA THR A 131 -10.68 -18.85 15.71
C THR A 131 -9.72 -18.65 16.87
N PRO A 132 -9.96 -17.66 17.77
CA PRO A 132 -9.14 -17.51 18.99
C PRO A 132 -9.04 -18.78 19.82
N GLU A 133 -10.07 -19.62 19.82
CA GLU A 133 -10.14 -20.84 20.62
C GLU A 133 -9.35 -22.00 20.01
N ASN A 134 -9.17 -22.03 18.68
CA ASN A 134 -8.53 -23.16 18.00
C ASN A 134 -7.16 -22.83 17.39
N ILE A 135 -6.72 -21.57 17.39
CA ILE A 135 -5.48 -21.14 16.74
C ILE A 135 -4.23 -21.83 17.33
N VAL A 136 -4.22 -22.08 18.65
CA VAL A 136 -3.07 -22.72 19.31
C VAL A 136 -2.91 -24.17 18.85
N GLU A 137 -4.02 -24.87 18.61
CA GLU A 137 -4.01 -26.26 18.14
C GLU A 137 -3.82 -26.35 16.64
N LYS A 138 -4.71 -25.71 15.85
CA LYS A 138 -4.74 -25.84 14.39
C LYS A 138 -3.70 -24.96 13.69
N GLY A 139 -3.26 -23.88 14.32
CA GLY A 139 -2.28 -22.93 13.76
C GLY A 139 -0.81 -23.35 13.94
N ARG A 140 -0.53 -24.40 14.73
CA ARG A 140 0.82 -24.79 15.12
C ARG A 140 1.77 -25.03 13.93
N ASP A 141 1.28 -25.67 12.89
CA ASP A 141 2.09 -26.06 11.72
C ASP A 141 2.02 -25.04 10.58
N LEU A 142 1.18 -24.02 10.70
CA LEU A 142 0.99 -23.01 9.65
C LEU A 142 2.12 -21.99 9.63
N ALA A 143 2.43 -21.46 8.44
CA ALA A 143 3.37 -20.35 8.26
C ALA A 143 2.64 -19.02 8.49
N TYR A 144 3.00 -18.34 9.57
CA TYR A 144 2.44 -17.03 9.91
C TYR A 144 3.00 -15.90 9.02
N PRO A 145 2.25 -14.81 8.81
CA PRO A 145 2.77 -13.63 8.12
C PRO A 145 4.00 -13.05 8.83
N ASP A 146 4.96 -12.52 8.06
CA ASP A 146 6.20 -11.96 8.60
C ASP A 146 5.98 -10.86 9.63
N SER A 147 4.93 -10.02 9.47
CA SER A 147 4.56 -8.99 10.43
C SER A 147 4.15 -9.56 11.78
N VAL A 148 3.48 -10.72 11.77
CA VAL A 148 3.06 -11.44 13.00
C VAL A 148 4.27 -12.08 13.67
N VAL A 149 5.15 -12.72 12.89
CA VAL A 149 6.41 -13.29 13.41
C VAL A 149 7.27 -12.17 14.04
N SER A 150 7.48 -11.07 13.32
CA SER A 150 8.25 -9.92 13.82
C SER A 150 7.67 -9.32 15.11
N TYR A 151 6.34 -9.29 15.23
CA TYR A 151 5.70 -8.83 16.47
C TYR A 151 6.07 -9.73 17.64
N PHE A 152 5.90 -11.04 17.51
CA PHE A 152 6.20 -11.99 18.57
C PHE A 152 7.71 -12.16 18.85
N GLU A 153 8.56 -11.85 17.88
CA GLU A 153 10.01 -11.71 18.07
C GLU A 153 10.39 -10.49 18.94
N GLY A 154 9.46 -9.54 19.16
CA GLY A 154 9.72 -8.31 19.88
C GLY A 154 10.25 -7.16 19.01
N MET A 155 10.27 -7.30 17.68
CA MET A 155 10.74 -6.28 16.74
C MET A 155 9.88 -5.01 16.70
N MET A 156 8.66 -5.07 17.25
CA MET A 156 7.75 -3.93 17.40
C MET A 156 7.67 -3.42 18.85
N GLY A 157 8.59 -3.84 19.70
CA GLY A 157 8.60 -3.56 21.14
C GLY A 157 7.86 -4.62 21.95
N GLN A 158 7.73 -4.36 23.24
CA GLN A 158 7.07 -5.26 24.19
C GLN A 158 5.67 -4.72 24.51
N PRO A 159 4.59 -5.50 24.34
CA PRO A 159 3.26 -5.06 24.75
C PRO A 159 3.16 -5.00 26.28
N GLU A 160 2.30 -4.11 26.77
CA GLU A 160 1.98 -4.08 28.19
C GLU A 160 1.35 -5.44 28.61
N GLY A 161 1.85 -6.01 29.70
CA GLY A 161 1.44 -7.36 30.13
C GLY A 161 2.17 -8.51 29.44
N GLY A 162 3.06 -8.24 28.48
CA GLY A 162 3.81 -9.25 27.75
C GLY A 162 3.04 -9.93 26.63
N PHE A 163 3.70 -10.84 25.95
CA PHE A 163 3.09 -11.65 24.88
C PHE A 163 2.32 -12.85 25.44
N SER A 164 1.24 -13.26 24.74
CA SER A 164 0.62 -14.55 25.00
C SER A 164 1.62 -15.69 24.74
N THR A 165 1.99 -16.43 25.78
CA THR A 165 3.03 -17.46 25.72
C THR A 165 2.73 -18.53 24.69
N ASP A 166 1.49 -19.03 24.65
CA ASP A 166 1.09 -20.10 23.73
C ASP A 166 1.14 -19.64 22.28
N LEU A 167 0.67 -18.40 21.99
CA LEU A 167 0.74 -17.83 20.66
C LEU A 167 2.19 -17.57 20.25
N GLN A 168 3.00 -17.02 21.14
CA GLN A 168 4.41 -16.76 20.85
C GLN A 168 5.16 -18.03 20.48
N GLN A 169 4.93 -19.13 21.21
CA GLN A 169 5.55 -20.42 20.93
C GLN A 169 5.19 -20.98 19.54
N ILE A 170 3.92 -20.96 19.18
CA ILE A 170 3.48 -21.51 17.88
C ILE A 170 3.89 -20.63 16.70
N VAL A 171 3.98 -19.31 16.91
CA VAL A 171 4.40 -18.36 15.86
C VAL A 171 5.90 -18.40 15.65
N LEU A 172 6.69 -18.40 16.72
CA LEU A 172 8.14 -18.34 16.65
C LEU A 172 8.80 -19.67 16.30
N LYS A 173 8.13 -20.80 16.58
CA LYS A 173 8.62 -22.15 16.24
C LYS A 173 10.07 -22.40 16.69
N GLY A 174 10.40 -21.94 17.89
CA GLY A 174 11.72 -22.11 18.49
C GLY A 174 12.72 -20.98 18.22
N LYS A 175 12.33 -19.92 17.51
CA LYS A 175 13.13 -18.70 17.48
C LYS A 175 13.09 -17.99 18.84
N GLU A 176 14.24 -17.50 19.28
CA GLU A 176 14.34 -16.75 20.53
C GLU A 176 13.84 -15.31 20.34
N PRO A 177 12.90 -14.83 21.17
CA PRO A 177 12.45 -13.46 21.12
C PRO A 177 13.50 -12.51 21.73
N ILE A 178 13.48 -11.26 21.26
CA ILE A 178 14.29 -10.19 21.84
C ILE A 178 13.50 -9.45 22.92
N THR A 179 14.19 -8.99 23.96
CA THR A 179 13.61 -8.24 25.08
C THR A 179 14.09 -6.80 25.16
N CYS A 180 15.15 -6.47 24.41
CA CYS A 180 15.69 -5.12 24.25
C CYS A 180 15.09 -4.40 23.06
N ARG A 181 15.43 -3.13 22.88
CA ARG A 181 15.02 -2.39 21.68
C ARG A 181 15.69 -2.97 20.43
N PRO A 182 14.96 -3.23 19.35
CA PRO A 182 15.55 -3.81 18.13
C PRO A 182 16.76 -3.03 17.60
N GLY A 183 16.74 -1.69 17.69
CA GLY A 183 17.83 -0.84 17.25
C GLY A 183 19.15 -1.03 18.03
N GLU A 184 19.10 -1.63 19.22
CA GLU A 184 20.32 -1.94 20.00
C GLU A 184 21.08 -3.14 19.45
N LEU A 185 20.38 -4.00 18.70
CA LEU A 185 20.95 -5.21 18.09
C LEU A 185 21.42 -4.99 16.66
N LEU A 186 20.92 -3.94 16.01
CA LEU A 186 21.26 -3.66 14.61
C LEU A 186 22.66 -2.99 14.53
N PRO A 187 23.51 -3.44 13.60
CA PRO A 187 24.78 -2.76 13.34
C PRO A 187 24.51 -1.34 12.79
N PRO A 188 25.43 -0.40 12.99
CA PRO A 188 25.36 0.91 12.35
C PRO A 188 25.26 0.78 10.84
N VAL A 189 24.47 1.67 10.22
CA VAL A 189 24.33 1.69 8.75
C VAL A 189 25.68 2.06 8.11
N ASN A 190 26.18 1.20 7.22
CA ASN A 190 27.38 1.46 6.44
C ASN A 190 27.01 2.04 5.08
N PHE A 191 27.14 3.35 4.91
CA PHE A 191 26.83 4.04 3.67
C PHE A 191 27.78 3.73 2.52
N GLU A 192 29.01 3.31 2.79
CA GLU A 192 29.96 2.90 1.75
C GLU A 192 29.56 1.56 1.12
N GLU A 193 29.09 0.63 1.94
CA GLU A 193 28.52 -0.63 1.46
C GLU A 193 27.25 -0.39 0.65
N ILE A 194 26.36 0.50 1.12
CA ILE A 194 25.14 0.88 0.41
C ILE A 194 25.47 1.51 -0.94
N HIS A 195 26.42 2.45 -0.98
CA HIS A 195 26.89 3.07 -2.21
C HIS A 195 27.35 2.00 -3.22
N SER A 196 28.22 1.11 -2.78
CA SER A 196 28.77 0.03 -3.60
C SER A 196 27.68 -0.95 -4.07
N ALA A 197 26.70 -1.26 -3.21
CA ALA A 197 25.57 -2.14 -3.55
C ALA A 197 24.68 -1.53 -4.63
N ILE A 198 24.34 -0.24 -4.51
CA ILE A 198 23.52 0.47 -5.52
C ILE A 198 24.27 0.55 -6.85
N GLU A 199 25.55 0.96 -6.82
CA GLU A 199 26.36 1.09 -8.02
C GLU A 199 26.49 -0.25 -8.76
N LYS A 200 26.76 -1.32 -8.04
CA LYS A 200 26.86 -2.68 -8.60
C LYS A 200 25.53 -3.17 -9.16
N LYS A 201 24.41 -2.92 -8.45
CA LYS A 201 23.10 -3.44 -8.82
C LYS A 201 22.45 -2.63 -9.94
N HIS A 202 22.56 -1.32 -9.89
CA HIS A 202 21.82 -0.41 -10.75
C HIS A 202 22.68 0.30 -11.80
N GLY A 203 24.01 0.29 -11.67
CA GLY A 203 24.95 0.81 -12.66
C GLY A 203 25.02 2.34 -12.72
N PHE A 204 24.68 3.03 -11.63
CA PHE A 204 24.86 4.47 -11.51
C PHE A 204 25.46 4.83 -10.15
N ARG A 205 26.09 6.00 -10.06
CA ARG A 205 26.63 6.52 -8.80
C ARG A 205 25.53 7.16 -7.98
N PRO A 206 25.14 6.62 -6.81
CA PRO A 206 24.07 7.15 -6.01
C PRO A 206 24.45 8.47 -5.32
N ASP A 207 23.48 9.35 -5.15
CA ASP A 207 23.58 10.52 -4.30
C ASP A 207 23.19 10.18 -2.84
N LYS A 208 23.20 11.22 -1.96
CA LYS A 208 22.82 11.04 -0.57
C LYS A 208 21.37 10.62 -0.38
N LYS A 209 20.45 11.12 -1.23
CA LYS A 209 19.03 10.75 -1.16
C LYS A 209 18.81 9.31 -1.58
N ASP A 210 19.50 8.87 -2.62
CA ASP A 210 19.47 7.48 -3.08
C ASP A 210 19.92 6.52 -1.97
N MET A 211 21.05 6.83 -1.34
CA MET A 211 21.59 6.01 -0.24
C MET A 211 20.65 5.96 0.97
N LEU A 212 20.04 7.08 1.35
CA LEU A 212 19.06 7.12 2.44
C LEU A 212 17.78 6.36 2.08
N SER A 213 17.29 6.51 0.84
CA SER A 213 16.11 5.79 0.37
C SER A 213 16.34 4.29 0.34
N TYR A 214 17.51 3.85 -0.13
CA TYR A 214 17.89 2.44 -0.11
C TYR A 214 18.05 1.88 1.32
N ALA A 215 18.66 2.65 2.23
CA ALA A 215 18.80 2.25 3.62
C ALA A 215 17.45 2.04 4.32
N LEU A 216 16.47 2.89 4.02
CA LEU A 216 15.13 2.85 4.64
C LEU A 216 14.20 1.84 3.96
N TYR A 217 14.24 1.75 2.63
CA TYR A 217 13.27 0.99 1.82
C TYR A 217 13.93 0.34 0.60
N PRO A 218 14.84 -0.63 0.77
CA PRO A 218 15.65 -1.17 -0.33
C PRO A 218 14.80 -1.74 -1.47
N LYS A 219 13.74 -2.47 -1.16
CA LYS A 219 12.84 -3.05 -2.16
C LYS A 219 12.11 -1.98 -2.96
N VAL A 220 11.55 -0.98 -2.29
CA VAL A 220 10.83 0.13 -2.94
C VAL A 220 11.77 0.96 -3.79
N PHE A 221 13.00 1.18 -3.33
CA PHE A 221 14.03 1.86 -4.11
C PHE A 221 14.36 1.08 -5.39
N ASP A 222 14.54 -0.24 -5.30
CA ASP A 222 14.82 -1.09 -6.45
C ASP A 222 13.69 -1.04 -7.49
N GLU A 223 12.43 -1.11 -7.04
CA GLU A 223 11.24 -0.99 -7.89
C GLU A 223 11.16 0.38 -8.57
N TYR A 224 11.45 1.46 -7.83
CA TYR A 224 11.50 2.82 -8.37
C TYR A 224 12.57 2.99 -9.45
N ILE A 225 13.78 2.49 -9.21
CA ILE A 225 14.87 2.55 -10.21
C ILE A 225 14.56 1.71 -11.43
N ALA A 226 13.93 0.54 -11.27
CA ALA A 226 13.50 -0.28 -12.39
C ALA A 226 12.45 0.45 -13.24
N PHE A 227 11.46 1.08 -12.61
CA PHE A 227 10.46 1.91 -13.27
C PHE A 227 11.11 3.08 -14.04
N LYS A 228 12.00 3.81 -13.38
CA LYS A 228 12.73 4.94 -14.00
C LYS A 228 13.59 4.51 -15.19
N LYS A 229 14.20 3.32 -15.14
CA LYS A 229 14.94 2.76 -16.27
C LYS A 229 14.04 2.38 -17.45
N GLN A 230 12.86 1.85 -17.17
CA GLN A 230 11.93 1.41 -18.19
C GLN A 230 11.23 2.58 -18.90
N TYR A 231 10.81 3.59 -18.15
CA TYR A 231 9.92 4.64 -18.64
C TYR A 231 10.58 6.03 -18.73
N GLY A 232 11.72 6.24 -18.11
CA GLY A 232 12.40 7.54 -18.02
C GLY A 232 12.09 8.30 -16.73
N ASP A 233 12.49 9.56 -16.69
CA ASP A 233 12.29 10.45 -15.55
C ASP A 233 11.03 11.30 -15.73
N PHE A 234 10.01 11.06 -14.91
CA PHE A 234 8.74 11.80 -14.92
C PHE A 234 8.66 12.91 -13.89
N SER A 235 9.76 13.24 -13.20
CA SER A 235 9.76 14.24 -12.13
C SER A 235 9.28 15.64 -12.54
N ARG A 236 9.31 15.92 -13.84
CA ARG A 236 8.87 17.19 -14.44
C ARG A 236 7.50 17.11 -15.13
N MET A 237 6.88 15.94 -15.15
CA MET A 237 5.57 15.75 -15.74
C MET A 237 4.49 16.22 -14.78
N GLU A 238 3.50 16.94 -15.28
CA GLU A 238 2.34 17.35 -14.48
C GLU A 238 1.54 16.15 -14.00
N SER A 239 1.09 16.19 -12.75
CA SER A 239 0.34 15.09 -12.12
C SER A 239 -0.90 14.65 -12.91
N PRO A 240 -1.75 15.54 -13.46
CA PRO A 240 -2.87 15.13 -14.27
C PRO A 240 -2.46 14.32 -15.50
N LEU A 241 -1.39 14.74 -16.18
CA LEU A 241 -0.88 14.04 -17.35
C LEU A 241 -0.28 12.67 -16.97
N PHE A 242 0.42 12.58 -15.84
CA PHE A 242 0.97 11.33 -15.34
C PHE A 242 -0.10 10.30 -14.98
N PHE A 243 -1.19 10.73 -14.31
CA PHE A 243 -2.24 9.82 -13.84
C PHE A 243 -3.30 9.50 -14.88
N GLU A 244 -3.74 10.50 -15.66
CA GLU A 244 -4.82 10.33 -16.64
C GLU A 244 -4.30 10.01 -18.04
N GLY A 245 -3.04 10.34 -18.33
CA GLY A 245 -2.44 10.22 -19.64
C GLY A 245 -2.93 11.28 -20.64
N LEU A 246 -2.57 11.11 -21.90
CA LEU A 246 -2.94 12.03 -22.98
C LEU A 246 -4.40 11.83 -23.40
N LYS A 247 -5.17 12.91 -23.44
CA LYS A 247 -6.52 12.90 -23.99
C LYS A 247 -6.45 13.01 -25.53
N LYS A 248 -7.22 12.17 -26.24
CA LYS A 248 -7.21 12.15 -27.70
C LYS A 248 -7.56 13.54 -28.27
N GLY A 249 -6.71 14.03 -29.15
CA GLY A 249 -6.88 15.30 -29.85
C GLY A 249 -6.57 16.55 -29.00
N VAL A 250 -6.16 16.38 -27.73
CA VAL A 250 -5.75 17.48 -26.85
C VAL A 250 -4.23 17.51 -26.78
N PRO A 251 -3.57 18.61 -27.18
CA PRO A 251 -2.13 18.75 -27.01
C PRO A 251 -1.76 18.92 -25.52
N ALA A 252 -0.64 18.31 -25.11
CA ALA A 252 -0.05 18.47 -23.81
C ALA A 252 1.41 18.94 -23.97
N GLU A 253 1.83 19.85 -23.11
CA GLU A 253 3.22 20.24 -22.99
C GLU A 253 3.94 19.35 -22.01
N VAL A 254 5.06 18.75 -22.42
CA VAL A 254 5.85 17.84 -21.60
C VAL A 254 7.29 18.30 -21.56
N GLU A 255 7.77 18.72 -20.40
CA GLU A 255 9.18 19.01 -20.18
C GLU A 255 9.93 17.72 -19.84
N LEU A 256 10.72 17.19 -20.80
CA LEU A 256 11.50 15.97 -20.61
C LEU A 256 12.85 16.22 -19.94
N SER A 257 13.39 17.40 -20.07
CA SER A 257 14.61 17.85 -19.40
C SER A 257 14.63 19.39 -19.39
N GLU A 258 15.44 19.98 -18.54
CA GLU A 258 15.51 21.44 -18.38
C GLU A 258 15.62 22.17 -19.72
N GLY A 259 14.66 23.02 -20.01
CA GLY A 259 14.57 23.81 -21.23
C GLY A 259 14.20 23.01 -22.50
N LYS A 260 13.79 21.74 -22.37
CA LYS A 260 13.34 20.93 -23.50
C LYS A 260 11.88 20.52 -23.34
N THR A 261 11.00 21.36 -23.87
CA THR A 261 9.56 21.13 -23.89
C THR A 261 9.12 20.53 -25.22
N TYR A 262 8.27 19.54 -25.16
CA TYR A 262 7.63 18.90 -26.31
C TYR A 262 6.13 19.10 -26.23
N ILE A 263 5.52 19.46 -27.37
CA ILE A 263 4.06 19.43 -27.53
C ILE A 263 3.70 18.06 -28.07
N ILE A 264 2.98 17.29 -27.27
CA ILE A 264 2.59 15.91 -27.62
C ILE A 264 1.07 15.82 -27.67
N GLN A 265 0.53 15.27 -28.77
CA GLN A 265 -0.88 15.03 -28.94
C GLN A 265 -1.13 13.56 -29.27
N LEU A 266 -2.02 12.92 -28.54
CA LEU A 266 -2.52 11.59 -28.89
C LEU A 266 -3.51 11.71 -30.05
N VAL A 267 -3.15 11.16 -31.20
CA VAL A 267 -3.98 11.19 -32.41
C VAL A 267 -4.95 9.99 -32.42
N GLN A 268 -4.41 8.79 -32.24
CA GLN A 268 -5.19 7.56 -32.34
C GLN A 268 -4.59 6.43 -31.52
N ILE A 269 -5.48 5.64 -30.89
CA ILE A 269 -5.16 4.32 -30.36
C ILE A 269 -5.78 3.29 -31.30
N GLY A 270 -4.95 2.43 -31.89
CA GLY A 270 -5.36 1.37 -32.78
C GLY A 270 -6.10 0.23 -32.07
N LYS A 271 -6.68 -0.66 -32.85
CA LYS A 271 -7.31 -1.87 -32.34
C LYS A 271 -6.24 -2.82 -31.78
N LEU A 272 -6.67 -3.64 -30.82
CA LEU A 272 -5.85 -4.74 -30.30
C LEU A 272 -5.55 -5.73 -31.44
N ASN A 273 -4.28 -6.10 -31.60
CA ASN A 273 -3.86 -7.15 -32.52
C ASN A 273 -3.88 -8.53 -31.84
N ASN A 274 -3.58 -9.57 -32.60
CA ASN A 274 -3.57 -10.96 -32.10
C ASN A 274 -2.40 -11.24 -31.15
N GLU A 275 -1.42 -10.36 -31.08
CA GLU A 275 -0.24 -10.46 -30.22
C GLU A 275 -0.43 -9.74 -28.89
N GLY A 276 -1.58 -9.10 -28.71
CA GLY A 276 -1.90 -8.34 -27.49
C GLY A 276 -1.33 -6.92 -27.49
N GLU A 277 -1.09 -6.35 -28.68
CA GLU A 277 -0.49 -5.04 -28.84
C GLU A 277 -1.44 -4.06 -29.53
N ARG A 278 -1.19 -2.77 -29.34
CA ARG A 278 -1.87 -1.66 -30.03
C ARG A 278 -0.86 -0.75 -30.70
N HIS A 279 -1.20 -0.32 -31.91
CA HIS A 279 -0.50 0.77 -32.58
C HIS A 279 -1.06 2.11 -32.08
N VAL A 280 -0.22 2.93 -31.49
CA VAL A 280 -0.59 4.24 -30.98
C VAL A 280 0.11 5.32 -31.80
N ILE A 281 -0.68 6.29 -32.27
CA ILE A 281 -0.20 7.38 -33.11
C ILE A 281 -0.21 8.66 -32.29
N PHE A 282 0.95 9.30 -32.22
CA PHE A 282 1.16 10.59 -31.61
C PHE A 282 1.59 11.62 -32.65
N GLU A 283 1.33 12.88 -32.36
CA GLU A 283 1.99 14.01 -32.99
C GLU A 283 2.92 14.66 -31.93
N VAL A 284 4.20 14.79 -32.28
CA VAL A 284 5.23 15.37 -31.39
C VAL A 284 5.85 16.54 -32.11
N ASN A 285 5.62 17.75 -31.61
CA ASN A 285 6.05 19.02 -32.25
C ASN A 285 5.65 19.08 -33.76
N GLY A 286 4.42 18.72 -34.07
CA GLY A 286 3.89 18.69 -35.44
C GLY A 286 4.33 17.47 -36.28
N ASN A 287 5.14 16.56 -35.75
CA ASN A 287 5.62 15.37 -36.48
C ASN A 287 4.89 14.12 -35.96
N ARG A 288 4.30 13.38 -36.91
CA ARG A 288 3.64 12.11 -36.61
C ARG A 288 4.65 11.05 -36.14
N ARG A 289 4.34 10.38 -35.06
CA ARG A 289 5.06 9.24 -34.49
C ARG A 289 4.10 8.09 -34.28
N GLU A 290 4.57 6.88 -34.55
CA GLU A 290 3.81 5.65 -34.34
C GLU A 290 4.62 4.72 -33.44
N VAL A 291 3.97 4.18 -32.41
CA VAL A 291 4.58 3.29 -31.44
C VAL A 291 3.66 2.09 -31.24
N THR A 292 4.23 0.90 -31.20
CA THR A 292 3.54 -0.31 -30.81
C THR A 292 3.74 -0.55 -29.32
N VAL A 293 2.64 -0.69 -28.57
CA VAL A 293 2.68 -0.89 -27.13
C VAL A 293 1.88 -2.13 -26.74
N PRO A 294 2.36 -2.93 -25.79
CA PRO A 294 1.57 -4.04 -25.26
C PRO A 294 0.35 -3.52 -24.51
N ASP A 295 -0.80 -4.14 -24.72
CA ASP A 295 -2.02 -3.86 -23.96
C ASP A 295 -2.01 -4.68 -22.68
N THR A 296 -1.84 -4.03 -21.54
CA THR A 296 -1.79 -4.68 -20.22
C THR A 296 -3.12 -5.29 -19.81
N THR A 297 -4.21 -4.96 -20.48
CA THR A 297 -5.54 -5.56 -20.25
C THR A 297 -5.74 -6.85 -21.05
N TYR A 298 -4.89 -7.10 -22.06
CA TYR A 298 -4.95 -8.30 -22.87
C TYR A 298 -4.57 -9.53 -22.06
N ARG A 299 -5.52 -10.43 -21.89
CA ARG A 299 -5.27 -11.77 -21.36
C ARG A 299 -5.38 -12.75 -22.52
N SER A 300 -4.26 -13.28 -22.96
CA SER A 300 -4.29 -14.36 -23.95
C SER A 300 -5.01 -15.57 -23.33
N GLU A 301 -5.94 -16.16 -24.04
CA GLU A 301 -6.59 -17.42 -23.60
C GLU A 301 -5.58 -18.55 -23.36
N LYS A 302 -4.36 -18.42 -23.88
CA LYS A 302 -3.27 -19.36 -23.70
C LYS A 302 -2.53 -19.30 -22.35
N THR A 303 -2.82 -18.31 -21.52
CA THR A 303 -2.10 -18.09 -20.25
C THR A 303 -3.02 -18.05 -19.02
N VAL A 304 -4.15 -18.70 -19.05
CA VAL A 304 -4.72 -19.19 -17.80
C VAL A 304 -3.93 -20.48 -17.48
N ALA A 305 -2.73 -20.32 -16.97
CA ALA A 305 -2.14 -21.37 -16.18
C ALA A 305 -3.11 -21.56 -15.03
N VAL A 306 -3.96 -22.57 -15.14
CA VAL A 306 -4.74 -23.05 -13.99
C VAL A 306 -3.67 -23.41 -12.96
N THR A 307 -3.51 -22.55 -11.97
CA THR A 307 -2.58 -22.82 -10.88
C THR A 307 -3.12 -24.04 -10.20
N ARG A 308 -2.50 -25.19 -10.49
CA ARG A 308 -2.86 -26.45 -9.85
C ARG A 308 -2.67 -26.27 -8.35
N LEU A 309 -3.71 -26.48 -7.59
CA LEU A 309 -3.61 -26.49 -6.14
C LEU A 309 -2.79 -27.72 -5.73
N ALA A 310 -1.94 -27.56 -4.72
CA ALA A 310 -1.20 -28.68 -4.16
C ALA A 310 -2.16 -29.73 -3.62
N ASP A 311 -1.86 -31.00 -3.91
CA ASP A 311 -2.61 -32.13 -3.37
C ASP A 311 -2.12 -32.40 -1.94
N ALA A 312 -3.00 -32.20 -0.96
CA ALA A 312 -2.68 -32.45 0.45
C ALA A 312 -2.31 -33.93 0.74
N GLY A 313 -2.67 -34.87 -0.14
CA GLY A 313 -2.30 -36.26 -0.06
C GLY A 313 -0.93 -36.61 -0.65
N ASN A 314 -0.28 -35.66 -1.34
CA ASN A 314 1.02 -35.90 -1.96
C ASN A 314 2.15 -35.21 -1.17
N PRO A 315 3.00 -35.95 -0.44
CA PRO A 315 4.07 -35.39 0.38
C PRO A 315 5.15 -34.64 -0.41
N GLY A 316 5.15 -34.72 -1.74
CA GLY A 316 6.02 -33.98 -2.63
C GLY A 316 5.47 -32.63 -3.08
N GLU A 317 4.25 -32.28 -2.71
CA GLU A 317 3.61 -31.02 -3.09
C GLU A 317 3.39 -30.11 -1.87
N LEU A 318 3.87 -28.89 -1.96
CA LEU A 318 3.74 -27.89 -0.91
C LEU A 318 2.88 -26.74 -1.42
N GLY A 319 1.72 -26.53 -0.81
CA GLY A 319 0.83 -25.42 -1.11
C GLY A 319 1.27 -24.15 -0.39
N ALA A 320 1.35 -23.03 -1.09
CA ALA A 320 1.55 -21.73 -0.46
C ALA A 320 0.29 -21.37 0.35
N SER A 321 0.46 -21.04 1.63
CA SER A 321 -0.63 -20.59 2.50
C SER A 321 -1.17 -19.20 2.12
N ILE A 322 -0.39 -18.42 1.38
CA ILE A 322 -0.74 -17.08 0.86
C ILE A 322 -0.26 -16.99 -0.60
N PRO A 323 -0.99 -16.33 -1.51
CA PRO A 323 -0.49 -16.05 -2.85
C PRO A 323 0.84 -15.30 -2.79
N GLY A 324 1.85 -15.81 -3.48
CA GLY A 324 3.19 -15.24 -3.50
C GLY A 324 4.02 -15.80 -4.66
N THR A 325 5.18 -15.19 -4.88
CA THR A 325 6.15 -15.66 -5.87
C THR A 325 7.22 -16.48 -5.17
N VAL A 326 7.48 -17.69 -5.67
CA VAL A 326 8.58 -18.52 -5.18
C VAL A 326 9.88 -18.01 -5.82
N PHE A 327 10.80 -17.52 -5.00
CA PHE A 327 12.18 -17.26 -5.41
C PHE A 327 13.01 -18.52 -5.18
N ARG A 328 13.74 -18.93 -6.22
CA ARG A 328 14.73 -20.03 -6.15
C ARG A 328 16.08 -19.47 -5.75
#